data_cd921ed2db007b0dad7499c67f38602c
#
_entry.id   cd921ed2db007b0dad7499c67f38602c
#
_cell.length_a   1.000
_cell.length_b   1.000
_cell.length_c   1.000
_cell.angle_alpha   90.00
_cell.angle_beta   90.00
_cell.angle_gamma   90.00
#
_symmetry.space_group_name_H-M   'P 1'
#
loop_
_entity.id
_entity.type
_entity.pdbx_description
1 polymer ?
#
loop_
_entity_poly.entity_id
_entity_poly.type
_entity_poly.pdbx_seq_one_letter_code
_entity_poly.pdbx_strand_id
1 'polypeptide(L)'
;MKKSAPVYSVVILMATAFAACSGDGDSKDSDKGNGGFVEKTKTYITPVFIQDSPDPSVMRGDDGYFYAFTTAGLRRSKDLVEWSALKDPFESRPAWSDVCKDVWAMDVNKIGDKYVLYYALSKWGEEHENGLGVAVADDIAGPYKDHGKLFTSNEIGVQNSIDPHYFVDDDGKQYLSWGSFSGLYAIELADDGLSVKEGAEKQKLAGNAYEGIMIHKHDGKYYMFASIGSCCEGTNSTYTTVVGRADNYFGPYVNKAGASMLDNNHEILIAGSDAVKGPGHNSEIITDDEGHDWILYHGYLTTNPSRGRVLFMDPLHWIDGWPSLKEAKPCMIGQEVPVFK
;
A
#
# COMPACT_ATOMS: atom_id res chain seq x y z
N MET A 1 -19.13 39.94 6.66
CA MET A 1 -18.11 39.89 7.70
C MET A 1 -18.50 38.81 8.73
N LYS A 2 -17.93 37.60 8.60
CA LYS A 2 -18.06 36.53 9.62
C LYS A 2 -16.65 36.23 10.12
N LYS A 3 -16.45 36.41 11.44
CA LYS A 3 -15.20 36.21 12.14
C LYS A 3 -14.96 34.71 12.34
N SER A 4 -13.78 34.24 11.94
CA SER A 4 -13.26 32.90 12.21
C SER A 4 -12.79 32.82 13.68
N ALA A 5 -13.21 31.78 14.39
CA ALA A 5 -12.73 31.46 15.73
C ALA A 5 -11.52 30.48 15.62
N PRO A 6 -10.52 30.57 16.51
CA PRO A 6 -9.38 29.69 16.51
C PRO A 6 -9.70 28.33 17.13
N VAL A 7 -9.21 27.28 16.50
CA VAL A 7 -9.27 25.90 17.01
C VAL A 7 -8.11 25.70 17.98
N TYR A 8 -8.43 25.48 19.26
CA TYR A 8 -7.46 25.09 20.28
C TYR A 8 -7.32 23.54 20.27
N SER A 9 -6.12 23.07 20.04
CA SER A 9 -5.77 21.67 20.25
C SER A 9 -5.64 21.39 21.75
N VAL A 10 -6.48 20.52 22.28
CA VAL A 10 -6.36 20.02 23.65
C VAL A 10 -5.51 18.75 23.63
N VAL A 11 -4.30 18.86 24.18
CA VAL A 11 -3.44 17.71 24.49
C VAL A 11 -3.88 17.18 25.84
N ILE A 12 -4.50 16.00 25.88
CA ILE A 12 -4.83 15.30 27.14
C ILE A 12 -3.63 14.45 27.53
N LEU A 13 -2.86 14.90 28.51
CA LEU A 13 -1.88 14.10 29.24
C LEU A 13 -2.63 13.22 30.25
N MET A 14 -2.69 11.90 30.05
CA MET A 14 -3.08 10.98 31.10
C MET A 14 -1.84 10.61 31.94
N ALA A 15 -1.78 11.14 33.14
CA ALA A 15 -0.81 10.70 34.15
C ALA A 15 -1.42 9.52 34.95
N THR A 16 -0.82 8.34 34.82
CA THR A 16 -1.12 7.20 35.69
C THR A 16 -0.25 7.29 36.94
N ALA A 17 -0.88 7.50 38.09
CA ALA A 17 -0.23 7.46 39.40
C ALA A 17 -0.03 6.00 39.83
N PHE A 18 1.21 5.60 40.06
CA PHE A 18 1.54 4.38 40.80
C PHE A 18 1.73 4.71 42.29
N ALA A 19 0.97 4.04 43.13
CA ALA A 19 1.12 4.10 44.58
C ALA A 19 2.38 3.33 45.02
N ALA A 20 3.28 4.00 45.73
CA ALA A 20 4.44 3.40 46.36
C ALA A 20 4.06 2.84 47.73
N CYS A 21 4.31 1.57 47.99
CA CYS A 21 4.39 1.00 49.32
C CYS A 21 5.81 1.14 49.84
N SER A 22 5.98 1.82 50.95
CA SER A 22 7.21 1.95 51.72
C SER A 22 7.47 0.72 52.54
N GLY A 23 8.68 0.18 52.49
CA GLY A 23 9.23 -0.81 53.42
C GLY A 23 10.67 -0.46 53.72
N ASP A 24 10.96 -0.07 54.96
CA ASP A 24 12.30 0.17 55.48
C ASP A 24 13.12 -1.11 55.62
N GLY A 25 14.37 -1.04 55.23
CA GLY A 25 15.33 -2.12 55.44
C GLY A 25 16.73 -1.69 55.04
N ASP A 26 17.51 -1.23 56.06
CA ASP A 26 18.95 -0.92 55.94
C ASP A 26 19.76 -2.15 55.54
N SER A 27 20.55 -2.07 54.49
CA SER A 27 21.86 -2.73 54.41
C SER A 27 22.72 -2.08 53.31
N LYS A 28 23.88 -1.58 53.76
CA LYS A 28 24.95 -1.09 52.89
C LYS A 28 25.55 -2.28 52.15
N ASP A 29 25.52 -2.25 50.84
CA ASP A 29 26.56 -2.87 50.03
C ASP A 29 26.82 -2.07 48.75
N SER A 30 28.11 -1.77 48.55
CA SER A 30 28.62 -1.00 47.44
C SER A 30 28.82 -1.93 46.25
N ASP A 31 27.91 -1.87 45.28
CA ASP A 31 28.18 -2.44 43.96
C ASP A 31 28.01 -1.35 42.86
N LYS A 32 29.14 -1.04 42.21
CA LYS A 32 29.18 -0.14 41.05
C LYS A 32 28.65 -0.91 39.87
N GLY A 33 27.34 -1.03 39.77
CA GLY A 33 26.65 -1.49 38.59
C GLY A 33 26.70 -0.42 37.49
N ASN A 34 27.37 -0.75 36.38
CA ASN A 34 27.39 -0.01 35.15
C ASN A 34 25.96 0.02 34.59
N GLY A 35 25.22 1.09 34.91
CA GLY A 35 23.87 1.33 34.40
C GLY A 35 23.93 1.64 32.92
N GLY A 36 23.98 0.60 32.09
CA GLY A 36 23.72 0.75 30.66
C GLY A 36 22.34 1.35 30.49
N PHE A 37 22.25 2.53 29.90
CA PHE A 37 20.99 3.06 29.40
C PHE A 37 20.43 2.07 28.39
N VAL A 38 19.39 1.35 28.76
CA VAL A 38 18.57 0.60 27.79
C VAL A 38 17.83 1.68 26.99
N GLU A 39 18.28 1.90 25.78
CA GLU A 39 17.59 2.80 24.84
C GLU A 39 16.17 2.25 24.66
N LYS A 40 15.17 3.06 25.03
CA LYS A 40 13.79 2.64 24.98
C LYS A 40 13.41 2.52 23.50
N THR A 41 13.14 1.32 23.02
CA THR A 41 12.70 1.07 21.65
C THR A 41 11.52 1.98 21.33
N LYS A 42 11.62 2.76 20.26
CA LYS A 42 10.49 3.58 19.79
C LYS A 42 9.37 2.66 19.32
N THR A 43 8.15 2.98 19.66
CA THR A 43 6.96 2.23 19.23
C THR A 43 5.96 3.15 18.55
N TYR A 44 5.17 2.59 17.64
CA TYR A 44 4.01 3.24 17.02
C TYR A 44 2.75 2.40 17.21
N ILE A 45 1.60 2.98 16.94
CA ILE A 45 0.31 2.29 16.88
C ILE A 45 -0.34 2.67 15.54
N THR A 46 -0.73 1.64 14.76
CA THR A 46 -1.47 1.84 13.51
C THR A 46 -2.91 2.35 13.79
N PRO A 47 -3.52 3.19 12.95
CA PRO A 47 -3.03 3.69 11.66
C PRO A 47 -1.92 4.75 11.82
N VAL A 48 -1.00 4.79 10.85
CA VAL A 48 0.12 5.74 10.82
C VAL A 48 -0.29 7.10 10.24
N PHE A 49 -1.40 7.17 9.51
CA PHE A 49 -1.96 8.44 9.04
C PHE A 49 -3.49 8.40 9.05
N ILE A 50 -4.11 9.37 9.73
CA ILE A 50 -5.56 9.40 10.06
C ILE A 50 -6.41 10.27 9.11
N GLN A 51 -5.93 10.54 7.91
CA GLN A 51 -6.70 11.18 6.84
C GLN A 51 -6.92 10.16 5.71
N ASP A 52 -7.94 10.42 4.89
CA ASP A 52 -8.25 9.56 3.75
C ASP A 52 -7.01 9.31 2.88
N SER A 53 -6.64 8.06 2.72
CA SER A 53 -5.42 7.62 2.02
C SER A 53 -5.66 6.26 1.37
N PRO A 54 -6.67 6.17 0.48
CA PRO A 54 -7.00 4.92 -0.20
C PRO A 54 -5.94 4.54 -1.22
N ASP A 55 -5.82 3.25 -1.46
CA ASP A 55 -5.08 2.65 -2.55
C ASP A 55 -3.60 3.11 -2.57
N PRO A 56 -2.84 2.89 -1.47
CA PRO A 56 -1.48 3.41 -1.35
C PRO A 56 -0.48 2.64 -2.23
N SER A 57 0.37 3.36 -2.97
CA SER A 57 1.66 2.91 -3.49
C SER A 57 2.77 3.69 -2.79
N VAL A 58 3.76 2.99 -2.23
CA VAL A 58 4.78 3.60 -1.37
C VAL A 58 6.17 3.31 -1.89
N MET A 59 6.97 4.37 -2.09
CA MET A 59 8.34 4.27 -2.56
C MET A 59 9.28 5.18 -1.76
N ARG A 60 10.53 4.76 -1.53
CA ARG A 60 11.60 5.61 -1.01
C ARG A 60 12.22 6.39 -2.16
N GLY A 61 12.22 7.72 -2.04
CA GLY A 61 12.86 8.61 -3.01
C GLY A 61 14.39 8.70 -2.80
N ASP A 62 15.07 9.28 -3.78
CA ASP A 62 16.52 9.50 -3.73
C ASP A 62 16.93 10.49 -2.60
N ASP A 63 15.99 11.31 -2.13
CA ASP A 63 16.15 12.21 -0.98
C ASP A 63 16.06 11.50 0.38
N GLY A 64 15.81 10.17 0.35
CA GLY A 64 15.70 9.31 1.53
C GLY A 64 14.34 9.34 2.21
N TYR A 65 13.38 10.14 1.74
CA TYR A 65 12.02 10.12 2.25
C TYR A 65 11.17 9.04 1.57
N PHE A 66 10.15 8.57 2.26
CA PHE A 66 9.10 7.72 1.70
C PHE A 66 7.96 8.59 1.18
N TYR A 67 7.39 8.19 0.05
CA TYR A 67 6.26 8.85 -0.59
C TYR A 67 5.15 7.85 -0.78
N ALA A 68 3.95 8.18 -0.27
CA ALA A 68 2.74 7.39 -0.48
C ALA A 68 1.83 8.14 -1.45
N PHE A 69 1.65 7.56 -2.63
CA PHE A 69 0.68 7.99 -3.64
C PHE A 69 -0.63 7.30 -3.34
N THR A 70 -1.68 8.06 -3.18
CA THR A 70 -3.02 7.54 -2.84
C THR A 70 -4.06 8.23 -3.71
N THR A 71 -5.21 7.60 -3.94
CA THR A 71 -6.32 8.24 -4.66
C THR A 71 -6.71 9.61 -4.07
N ALA A 72 -6.48 9.82 -2.77
CA ALA A 72 -6.74 11.09 -2.08
C ALA A 72 -5.52 12.05 -2.06
N GLY A 73 -4.44 11.76 -2.79
CA GLY A 73 -3.27 12.62 -2.97
C GLY A 73 -1.95 12.03 -2.44
N LEU A 74 -0.92 12.88 -2.38
CA LEU A 74 0.45 12.50 -2.04
C LEU A 74 0.77 12.76 -0.56
N ARG A 75 1.52 11.85 0.05
CA ARG A 75 2.02 11.93 1.43
C ARG A 75 3.53 11.70 1.44
N ARG A 76 4.22 12.22 2.47
CA ARG A 76 5.67 12.03 2.66
C ARG A 76 5.99 11.71 4.12
N SER A 77 6.91 10.78 4.34
CA SER A 77 7.42 10.37 5.65
C SER A 77 8.93 10.16 5.62
N LYS A 78 9.58 10.24 6.79
CA LYS A 78 10.99 9.83 6.98
C LYS A 78 11.12 8.40 7.48
N ASP A 79 10.08 7.87 8.11
CA ASP A 79 10.14 6.68 8.96
C ASP A 79 8.94 5.75 8.79
N LEU A 80 8.07 5.99 7.79
CA LEU A 80 6.79 5.32 7.56
C LEU A 80 5.75 5.52 8.66
N VAL A 81 6.08 6.19 9.76
CA VAL A 81 5.19 6.40 10.92
C VAL A 81 4.59 7.79 10.93
N GLU A 82 5.43 8.81 10.72
CA GLU A 82 5.00 10.20 10.71
C GLU A 82 4.86 10.72 9.28
N TRP A 83 3.62 11.00 8.85
CA TRP A 83 3.31 11.42 7.49
C TRP A 83 2.83 12.85 7.39
N SER A 84 3.20 13.51 6.32
CA SER A 84 2.75 14.85 5.96
C SER A 84 2.12 14.86 4.58
N ALA A 85 0.98 15.54 4.42
CA ALA A 85 0.35 15.72 3.13
C ALA A 85 1.16 16.68 2.25
N LEU A 86 1.27 16.38 0.96
CA LEU A 86 1.88 17.21 -0.07
C LEU A 86 0.82 17.71 -1.05
N LYS A 87 1.25 18.50 -2.03
CA LYS A 87 0.40 18.94 -3.14
C LYS A 87 0.12 17.79 -4.09
N ASP A 88 -0.86 17.99 -4.97
CA ASP A 88 -1.11 17.11 -6.10
C ASP A 88 0.19 16.86 -6.89
N PRO A 89 0.56 15.60 -7.16
CA PRO A 89 1.81 15.29 -7.86
C PRO A 89 1.79 15.67 -9.35
N PHE A 90 0.63 15.84 -9.98
CA PHE A 90 0.56 16.13 -11.41
C PHE A 90 0.83 17.63 -11.73
N GLU A 91 1.54 17.89 -12.82
CA GLU A 91 1.68 19.22 -13.39
C GLU A 91 0.32 19.77 -13.86
N SER A 92 -0.44 18.89 -14.51
CA SER A 92 -1.84 19.08 -14.88
C SER A 92 -2.54 17.73 -14.86
N ARG A 93 -3.81 17.71 -14.44
CA ARG A 93 -4.58 16.46 -14.39
C ARG A 93 -4.67 15.82 -15.77
N PRO A 94 -4.48 14.49 -15.89
CA PRO A 94 -4.67 13.75 -17.13
C PRO A 94 -6.04 14.00 -17.74
N ALA A 95 -6.10 14.18 -19.08
CA ALA A 95 -7.32 14.58 -19.79
C ALA A 95 -7.57 13.82 -21.09
N TRP A 96 -6.94 12.64 -21.27
CA TRP A 96 -7.07 11.85 -22.48
C TRP A 96 -8.41 11.10 -22.65
N SER A 97 -9.26 11.06 -21.63
CA SER A 97 -10.63 10.55 -21.71
C SER A 97 -11.64 11.69 -21.64
N ASP A 98 -12.72 11.60 -22.41
CA ASP A 98 -13.85 12.53 -22.32
C ASP A 98 -14.84 12.13 -21.22
N VAL A 99 -14.86 10.85 -20.82
CA VAL A 99 -15.79 10.25 -19.87
C VAL A 99 -15.18 10.16 -18.48
N CYS A 100 -13.98 9.56 -18.37
CA CYS A 100 -13.28 9.34 -17.11
C CYS A 100 -12.39 10.54 -16.78
N LYS A 101 -12.55 11.12 -15.60
CA LYS A 101 -11.83 12.34 -15.18
C LYS A 101 -11.14 12.20 -13.82
N ASP A 102 -11.47 11.15 -13.07
CA ASP A 102 -10.94 10.95 -11.73
C ASP A 102 -9.68 10.07 -11.80
N VAL A 103 -8.58 10.55 -11.24
CA VAL A 103 -7.38 9.74 -11.03
C VAL A 103 -7.61 8.90 -9.78
N TRP A 104 -7.62 7.57 -9.97
CA TRP A 104 -7.74 6.60 -8.87
C TRP A 104 -6.39 6.01 -8.51
N ALA A 105 -6.33 4.72 -8.19
CA ALA A 105 -5.10 4.07 -7.76
C ALA A 105 -3.91 4.41 -8.67
N MET A 106 -2.80 4.73 -8.04
CA MET A 106 -1.53 5.07 -8.67
C MET A 106 -0.46 4.08 -8.24
N ASP A 107 0.55 3.89 -9.08
CA ASP A 107 1.71 3.06 -8.80
C ASP A 107 2.98 3.81 -9.20
N VAL A 108 3.83 4.15 -8.22
CA VAL A 108 5.04 4.94 -8.41
C VAL A 108 6.27 4.05 -8.49
N ASN A 109 7.11 4.28 -9.50
CA ASN A 109 8.31 3.50 -9.73
C ASN A 109 9.47 4.38 -10.20
N LYS A 110 10.69 3.86 -10.10
CA LYS A 110 11.88 4.49 -10.68
C LYS A 110 12.39 3.65 -11.85
N ILE A 111 12.36 4.22 -13.05
CA ILE A 111 12.84 3.57 -14.28
C ILE A 111 13.98 4.44 -14.85
N GLY A 112 15.19 3.89 -14.83
CA GLY A 112 16.39 4.67 -15.14
C GLY A 112 16.60 5.82 -14.17
N ASP A 113 16.64 7.05 -14.68
CA ASP A 113 16.81 8.29 -13.92
C ASP A 113 15.50 9.04 -13.65
N LYS A 114 14.35 8.47 -14.05
CA LYS A 114 13.03 9.10 -13.94
C LYS A 114 12.14 8.36 -12.95
N TYR A 115 11.25 9.13 -12.32
CA TYR A 115 10.10 8.59 -11.61
C TYR A 115 8.93 8.46 -12.59
N VAL A 116 8.37 7.26 -12.65
CA VAL A 116 7.27 6.89 -13.52
C VAL A 116 6.06 6.57 -12.64
N LEU A 117 4.95 7.20 -12.94
CA LEU A 117 3.70 7.05 -12.22
C LEU A 117 2.65 6.46 -13.16
N TYR A 118 2.31 5.19 -12.95
CA TYR A 118 1.14 4.59 -13.58
C TYR A 118 -0.10 4.99 -12.79
N TYR A 119 -1.21 5.24 -13.46
CA TYR A 119 -2.44 5.67 -12.81
C TYR A 119 -3.67 5.14 -13.56
N ALA A 120 -4.76 4.94 -12.81
CA ALA A 120 -6.06 4.71 -13.40
C ALA A 120 -6.79 6.05 -13.63
N LEU A 121 -7.30 6.29 -14.84
CA LEU A 121 -8.25 7.35 -15.11
C LEU A 121 -9.64 6.74 -15.22
N SER A 122 -10.55 7.11 -14.32
CA SER A 122 -11.73 6.32 -14.02
C SER A 122 -12.95 7.16 -13.71
N LYS A 123 -14.10 6.48 -13.66
CA LYS A 123 -15.38 7.02 -13.20
C LYS A 123 -16.29 5.87 -12.79
N TRP A 124 -16.98 6.01 -11.67
CA TRP A 124 -17.96 5.04 -11.22
C TRP A 124 -19.07 4.80 -12.25
N GLY A 125 -19.33 3.50 -12.54
CA GLY A 125 -20.32 3.06 -13.50
C GLY A 125 -19.87 3.08 -14.96
N GLU A 126 -18.59 3.37 -15.21
CA GLU A 126 -18.00 3.44 -16.55
C GLU A 126 -16.87 2.43 -16.73
N GLU A 127 -17.07 1.18 -16.26
CA GLU A 127 -16.06 0.13 -16.21
C GLU A 127 -15.47 -0.23 -17.58
N HIS A 128 -16.17 0.11 -18.68
CA HIS A 128 -15.69 -0.08 -20.05
C HIS A 128 -14.80 1.06 -20.54
N GLU A 129 -14.96 2.26 -19.96
CA GLU A 129 -14.24 3.50 -20.34
C GLU A 129 -13.03 3.77 -19.44
N ASN A 130 -12.96 3.12 -18.27
CA ASN A 130 -11.80 3.18 -17.39
C ASN A 130 -10.55 2.74 -18.15
N GLY A 131 -9.40 3.24 -17.74
CA GLY A 131 -8.14 2.85 -18.37
C GLY A 131 -6.93 3.31 -17.60
N LEU A 132 -5.77 2.87 -18.08
CA LEU A 132 -4.47 3.18 -17.49
C LEU A 132 -3.72 4.19 -18.33
N GLY A 133 -3.03 5.10 -17.63
CA GLY A 133 -2.11 6.07 -18.20
C GLY A 133 -0.78 6.05 -17.47
N VAL A 134 0.18 6.80 -17.99
CA VAL A 134 1.52 6.93 -17.44
C VAL A 134 1.96 8.38 -17.44
N ALA A 135 2.63 8.81 -16.37
CA ALA A 135 3.21 10.14 -16.21
C ALA A 135 4.65 10.04 -15.69
N VAL A 136 5.46 11.04 -15.98
CA VAL A 136 6.91 11.03 -15.69
C VAL A 136 7.33 12.31 -14.99
N ALA A 137 8.25 12.18 -14.02
CA ALA A 137 8.87 13.31 -13.32
C ALA A 137 10.38 13.09 -13.08
N ASP A 138 11.10 14.18 -12.85
CA ASP A 138 12.50 14.15 -12.42
C ASP A 138 12.63 14.00 -10.88
N ASP A 139 11.61 14.37 -10.14
CA ASP A 139 11.53 14.29 -8.68
C ASP A 139 10.33 13.41 -8.29
N ILE A 140 10.48 12.57 -7.26
CA ILE A 140 9.41 11.68 -6.81
C ILE A 140 8.16 12.44 -6.36
N ALA A 141 8.30 13.64 -5.80
CA ALA A 141 7.17 14.47 -5.42
C ALA A 141 6.49 15.16 -6.63
N GLY A 142 7.02 14.98 -7.83
CA GLY A 142 6.58 15.65 -9.06
C GLY A 142 7.22 17.03 -9.25
N PRO A 143 6.69 17.86 -10.20
CA PRO A 143 5.43 17.64 -10.91
C PRO A 143 5.55 16.54 -11.98
N TYR A 144 4.60 15.62 -11.99
CA TYR A 144 4.50 14.60 -13.03
C TYR A 144 3.82 15.18 -14.27
N LYS A 145 4.49 15.01 -15.41
CA LYS A 145 3.95 15.35 -16.72
C LYS A 145 3.26 14.12 -17.29
N ASP A 146 1.98 14.26 -17.62
CA ASP A 146 1.21 13.21 -18.26
C ASP A 146 1.83 12.82 -19.61
N HIS A 147 2.15 11.54 -19.77
CA HIS A 147 2.64 10.96 -21.03
C HIS A 147 1.50 10.39 -21.87
N GLY A 148 0.32 10.26 -21.27
CA GLY A 148 -0.91 9.85 -21.91
C GLY A 148 -1.37 8.44 -21.54
N LYS A 149 -2.34 7.99 -22.33
CA LYS A 149 -3.01 6.71 -22.17
C LYS A 149 -2.11 5.54 -22.61
N LEU A 150 -2.08 4.48 -21.81
CA LEU A 150 -1.58 3.17 -22.22
C LEU A 150 -2.67 2.38 -22.97
N PHE A 151 -3.84 2.24 -22.33
CA PHE A 151 -5.04 1.61 -22.91
C PHE A 151 -6.28 1.90 -22.07
N THR A 152 -7.46 1.76 -22.68
CA THR A 152 -8.75 1.69 -21.99
C THR A 152 -9.22 0.24 -21.85
N SER A 153 -10.21 0.00 -20.99
CA SER A 153 -10.90 -1.28 -20.84
C SER A 153 -11.42 -1.85 -22.15
N ASN A 154 -12.02 -0.97 -22.99
CA ASN A 154 -12.50 -1.35 -24.32
C ASN A 154 -11.36 -1.75 -25.27
N GLU A 155 -10.26 -1.01 -25.27
CA GLU A 155 -9.11 -1.27 -26.17
C GLU A 155 -8.39 -2.56 -25.82
N ILE A 156 -8.15 -2.79 -24.52
CA ILE A 156 -7.45 -4.00 -24.04
C ILE A 156 -8.40 -5.22 -23.91
N GLY A 157 -9.72 -5.00 -23.97
CA GLY A 157 -10.72 -6.06 -23.83
C GLY A 157 -10.76 -6.69 -22.43
N VAL A 158 -10.56 -5.89 -21.40
CA VAL A 158 -10.70 -6.26 -19.97
C VAL A 158 -11.54 -5.18 -19.30
N GLN A 159 -12.72 -5.55 -18.83
CA GLN A 159 -13.60 -4.63 -18.11
C GLN A 159 -12.94 -4.18 -16.80
N ASN A 160 -13.17 -2.92 -16.45
CA ASN A 160 -12.62 -2.29 -15.23
C ASN A 160 -11.09 -2.40 -15.12
N SER A 161 -10.39 -1.94 -16.18
CA SER A 161 -8.92 -1.86 -16.22
C SER A 161 -8.43 -0.69 -15.38
N ILE A 162 -8.27 -0.95 -14.08
CA ILE A 162 -7.76 -0.05 -13.04
C ILE A 162 -6.73 -0.76 -12.18
N ASP A 163 -6.22 -0.10 -11.16
CA ASP A 163 -5.27 -0.63 -10.16
C ASP A 163 -3.97 -1.14 -10.81
N PRO A 164 -3.19 -0.25 -11.45
CA PRO A 164 -1.93 -0.63 -12.06
C PRO A 164 -0.90 -1.01 -11.00
N HIS A 165 -0.06 -2.01 -11.32
CA HIS A 165 1.13 -2.34 -10.56
C HIS A 165 2.25 -2.74 -11.52
N TYR A 166 3.37 -2.03 -11.44
CA TYR A 166 4.57 -2.27 -12.22
C TYR A 166 5.49 -3.28 -11.52
N PHE A 167 6.16 -4.11 -12.32
CA PHE A 167 7.15 -5.05 -11.84
C PHE A 167 8.28 -5.20 -12.86
N VAL A 168 9.52 -5.24 -12.37
CA VAL A 168 10.69 -5.61 -13.18
C VAL A 168 11.24 -6.93 -12.67
N ASP A 169 11.38 -7.93 -13.56
CA ASP A 169 11.92 -9.25 -13.22
C ASP A 169 13.46 -9.26 -13.33
N ASP A 170 14.09 -10.32 -12.83
CA ASP A 170 15.56 -10.49 -12.81
C ASP A 170 16.21 -10.45 -14.19
N ASP A 171 15.46 -10.78 -15.25
CA ASP A 171 15.93 -10.69 -16.64
C ASP A 171 15.83 -9.28 -17.24
N GLY A 172 15.36 -8.31 -16.44
CA GLY A 172 15.20 -6.91 -16.83
C GLY A 172 13.91 -6.63 -17.60
N LYS A 173 13.05 -7.61 -17.84
CA LYS A 173 11.74 -7.36 -18.45
C LYS A 173 10.81 -6.65 -17.46
N GLN A 174 10.06 -5.74 -18.02
CA GLN A 174 9.14 -4.89 -17.30
C GLN A 174 7.70 -5.31 -17.60
N TYR A 175 6.90 -5.38 -16.58
CA TYR A 175 5.50 -5.81 -16.67
C TYR A 175 4.59 -4.81 -15.97
N LEU A 176 3.39 -4.63 -16.51
CA LEU A 176 2.29 -3.95 -15.86
C LEU A 176 1.18 -4.96 -15.58
N SER A 177 0.81 -5.12 -14.34
CA SER A 177 -0.37 -5.89 -13.92
C SER A 177 -1.49 -4.95 -13.49
N TRP A 178 -2.75 -5.40 -13.66
CA TRP A 178 -3.94 -4.59 -13.37
C TRP A 178 -5.21 -5.43 -13.28
N GLY A 179 -6.30 -4.80 -12.88
CA GLY A 179 -7.66 -5.32 -12.99
C GLY A 179 -8.45 -5.25 -11.69
N SER A 180 -9.77 -5.22 -11.83
CA SER A 180 -10.71 -5.16 -10.72
C SER A 180 -11.95 -5.95 -11.06
N PHE A 181 -12.25 -7.01 -10.30
CA PHE A 181 -13.41 -7.91 -10.35
C PHE A 181 -13.81 -8.49 -11.72
N SER A 182 -12.97 -8.30 -12.74
CA SER A 182 -13.11 -8.88 -14.08
C SER A 182 -11.93 -9.80 -14.45
N GLY A 183 -11.12 -10.13 -13.45
CA GLY A 183 -9.86 -10.85 -13.51
C GLY A 183 -8.68 -9.90 -13.35
N LEU A 184 -7.56 -10.47 -12.88
CA LEU A 184 -6.28 -9.77 -12.84
C LEU A 184 -5.43 -10.22 -14.03
N TYR A 185 -4.78 -9.28 -14.68
CA TYR A 185 -4.00 -9.49 -15.89
C TYR A 185 -2.62 -8.85 -15.76
N ALA A 186 -1.70 -9.26 -16.62
CA ALA A 186 -0.42 -8.60 -16.82
C ALA A 186 -0.05 -8.57 -18.30
N ILE A 187 0.79 -7.58 -18.66
CA ILE A 187 1.34 -7.40 -20.01
C ILE A 187 2.77 -6.90 -19.93
N GLU A 188 3.62 -7.28 -20.90
CA GLU A 188 4.99 -6.77 -20.97
C GLU A 188 4.99 -5.32 -21.49
N LEU A 189 5.77 -4.46 -20.83
CA LEU A 189 6.01 -3.09 -21.26
C LEU A 189 7.23 -3.00 -22.18
N ALA A 190 7.35 -1.92 -22.94
CA ALA A 190 8.56 -1.54 -23.64
C ALA A 190 9.68 -1.21 -22.63
N ASP A 191 10.93 -1.19 -23.09
CA ASP A 191 12.11 -1.04 -22.24
C ASP A 191 12.17 0.31 -21.49
N ASP A 192 11.48 1.33 -21.98
CA ASP A 192 11.34 2.62 -21.30
C ASP A 192 10.21 2.66 -20.25
N GLY A 193 9.38 1.61 -20.18
CA GLY A 193 8.22 1.52 -19.29
C GLY A 193 7.04 2.43 -19.66
N LEU A 194 7.13 3.19 -20.75
CA LEU A 194 6.14 4.23 -21.08
C LEU A 194 5.06 3.78 -22.07
N SER A 195 5.15 2.55 -22.56
CA SER A 195 4.17 1.96 -23.48
C SER A 195 4.11 0.44 -23.31
N VAL A 196 3.03 -0.14 -23.81
CA VAL A 196 2.93 -1.59 -23.97
C VAL A 196 3.92 -2.01 -25.07
N LYS A 197 4.67 -3.08 -24.84
CA LYS A 197 5.63 -3.63 -25.82
C LYS A 197 4.88 -4.07 -27.08
N GLU A 198 5.43 -3.75 -28.25
CA GLU A 198 4.84 -4.15 -29.52
C GLU A 198 4.74 -5.69 -29.63
N GLY A 199 3.54 -6.16 -29.95
CA GLY A 199 3.25 -7.60 -30.05
C GLY A 199 3.09 -8.32 -28.71
N ALA A 200 3.16 -7.62 -27.57
CA ALA A 200 2.88 -8.25 -26.27
C ALA A 200 1.42 -8.64 -26.14
N GLU A 201 1.17 -9.81 -25.59
CA GLU A 201 -0.16 -10.32 -25.29
C GLU A 201 -0.41 -10.28 -23.77
N LYS A 202 -1.60 -9.79 -23.37
CA LYS A 202 -2.00 -9.84 -21.98
C LYS A 202 -2.22 -11.28 -21.52
N GLN A 203 -1.80 -11.58 -20.30
CA GLN A 203 -2.02 -12.88 -19.66
C GLN A 203 -2.89 -12.71 -18.41
N LYS A 204 -3.84 -13.63 -18.22
CA LYS A 204 -4.69 -13.65 -17.03
C LYS A 204 -3.95 -14.33 -15.88
N LEU A 205 -3.83 -13.63 -14.75
CA LEU A 205 -3.12 -14.09 -13.55
C LEU A 205 -4.07 -14.67 -12.50
N ALA A 206 -5.28 -14.07 -12.34
CA ALA A 206 -6.25 -14.48 -11.34
C ALA A 206 -7.70 -14.33 -11.83
N GLY A 207 -8.63 -14.97 -11.12
CA GLY A 207 -10.07 -14.93 -11.37
C GLY A 207 -10.68 -13.56 -11.08
N ASN A 208 -12.00 -13.52 -11.02
CA ASN A 208 -12.80 -12.29 -10.95
C ASN A 208 -13.21 -11.89 -9.52
N ALA A 209 -12.64 -12.52 -8.50
CA ALA A 209 -12.90 -12.14 -7.12
C ALA A 209 -11.99 -10.98 -6.61
N TYR A 210 -11.04 -10.53 -7.40
CA TYR A 210 -9.89 -9.73 -6.95
C TYR A 210 -9.82 -8.37 -7.60
N GLU A 211 -9.19 -7.44 -6.85
CA GLU A 211 -8.66 -6.14 -7.31
C GLU A 211 -7.42 -5.75 -6.50
N GLY A 212 -6.82 -4.56 -6.78
CA GLY A 212 -5.69 -4.04 -6.02
C GLY A 212 -4.47 -4.97 -6.03
N ILE A 213 -4.06 -5.39 -7.23
CA ILE A 213 -2.94 -6.32 -7.42
C ILE A 213 -1.61 -5.67 -7.03
N MET A 214 -0.77 -6.40 -6.30
CA MET A 214 0.65 -6.12 -6.10
C MET A 214 1.43 -7.43 -6.15
N ILE A 215 2.53 -7.49 -6.89
CA ILE A 215 3.39 -8.66 -7.00
C ILE A 215 4.73 -8.37 -6.35
N HIS A 216 5.12 -9.19 -5.39
CA HIS A 216 6.39 -9.11 -4.68
C HIS A 216 7.19 -10.41 -4.87
N LYS A 217 8.52 -10.28 -5.05
CA LYS A 217 9.42 -11.42 -5.15
C LYS A 217 10.18 -11.60 -3.84
N HIS A 218 10.05 -12.79 -3.24
CA HIS A 218 10.76 -13.14 -2.01
C HIS A 218 11.28 -14.58 -2.11
N ASP A 219 12.56 -14.80 -1.78
CA ASP A 219 13.24 -16.10 -1.81
C ASP A 219 13.01 -16.88 -3.13
N GLY A 220 13.08 -16.16 -4.27
CA GLY A 220 12.93 -16.73 -5.60
C GLY A 220 11.52 -17.17 -5.98
N LYS A 221 10.52 -16.82 -5.16
CA LYS A 221 9.09 -17.02 -5.45
C LYS A 221 8.39 -15.69 -5.66
N TYR A 222 7.30 -15.72 -6.41
CA TYR A 222 6.45 -14.57 -6.68
C TYR A 222 5.18 -14.69 -5.82
N TYR A 223 4.85 -13.62 -5.14
CA TYR A 223 3.66 -13.52 -4.31
C TYR A 223 2.75 -12.46 -4.90
N MET A 224 1.55 -12.85 -5.28
CA MET A 224 0.50 -11.94 -5.71
C MET A 224 -0.37 -11.61 -4.51
N PHE A 225 -0.28 -10.37 -4.05
CA PHE A 225 -1.21 -9.78 -3.10
C PHE A 225 -2.37 -9.18 -3.89
N ALA A 226 -3.56 -9.31 -3.37
CA ALA A 226 -4.75 -8.75 -3.96
C ALA A 226 -5.80 -8.54 -2.87
N SER A 227 -6.92 -7.94 -3.23
CA SER A 227 -8.04 -7.73 -2.30
C SER A 227 -9.32 -8.31 -2.83
N ILE A 228 -10.15 -8.82 -1.92
CA ILE A 228 -11.49 -9.35 -2.18
C ILE A 228 -12.53 -8.59 -1.37
N GLY A 229 -13.80 -8.70 -1.72
CA GLY A 229 -14.90 -8.05 -1.02
C GLY A 229 -15.13 -6.61 -1.45
N SER A 230 -15.78 -5.79 -0.62
CA SER A 230 -16.12 -4.39 -0.93
C SER A 230 -15.22 -3.40 -0.19
N CYS A 231 -14.63 -2.43 -0.93
CA CYS A 231 -13.68 -1.45 -0.40
C CYS A 231 -14.32 -0.19 0.20
N CYS A 232 -15.50 0.22 -0.27
CA CYS A 232 -15.91 1.63 -0.24
C CYS A 232 -17.24 1.87 0.48
N GLU A 233 -17.60 1.00 1.43
CA GLU A 233 -18.87 1.01 2.18
C GLU A 233 -18.71 1.45 3.65
N GLY A 234 -17.63 2.17 3.97
CA GLY A 234 -17.35 2.59 5.34
C GLY A 234 -17.17 1.39 6.28
N THR A 235 -17.85 1.39 7.40
CA THR A 235 -17.80 0.28 8.38
C THR A 235 -18.53 -1.00 7.92
N ASN A 236 -19.23 -0.96 6.80
CA ASN A 236 -19.82 -2.15 6.17
C ASN A 236 -18.87 -2.80 5.16
N SER A 237 -17.73 -2.19 4.87
CA SER A 237 -16.73 -2.74 3.96
C SER A 237 -16.25 -4.10 4.42
N THR A 238 -16.19 -5.05 3.47
CA THR A 238 -15.74 -6.42 3.68
C THR A 238 -14.37 -6.70 3.06
N TYR A 239 -13.70 -5.66 2.59
CA TYR A 239 -12.40 -5.75 1.94
C TYR A 239 -11.41 -6.53 2.80
N THR A 240 -10.63 -7.38 2.16
CA THR A 240 -9.71 -8.32 2.82
C THR A 240 -8.51 -8.52 1.91
N THR A 241 -7.31 -8.33 2.42
CA THR A 241 -6.07 -8.63 1.67
C THR A 241 -5.83 -10.13 1.65
N VAL A 242 -5.56 -10.65 0.47
CA VAL A 242 -5.30 -12.06 0.21
C VAL A 242 -4.00 -12.26 -0.55
N VAL A 243 -3.46 -13.47 -0.57
CA VAL A 243 -2.21 -13.78 -1.25
C VAL A 243 -2.23 -15.16 -1.90
N GLY A 244 -1.54 -15.26 -3.05
CA GLY A 244 -1.16 -16.52 -3.70
C GLY A 244 0.31 -16.50 -4.05
N ARG A 245 0.91 -17.69 -4.30
CA ARG A 245 2.33 -17.86 -4.59
C ARG A 245 2.54 -18.60 -5.91
N ALA A 246 3.59 -18.23 -6.64
CA ALA A 246 3.99 -18.87 -7.89
C ALA A 246 5.51 -19.04 -8.00
N ASP A 247 5.95 -19.87 -8.96
CA ASP A 247 7.36 -20.09 -9.28
C ASP A 247 7.88 -19.11 -10.33
N ASN A 248 7.00 -18.40 -11.03
CA ASN A 248 7.34 -17.38 -12.03
C ASN A 248 6.27 -16.27 -12.02
N TYR A 249 6.60 -15.12 -12.65
CA TYR A 249 5.76 -13.94 -12.66
C TYR A 249 4.34 -14.18 -13.23
N PHE A 250 4.21 -14.99 -14.27
CA PHE A 250 2.91 -15.28 -14.88
C PHE A 250 2.13 -16.41 -14.22
N GLY A 251 2.64 -16.93 -13.11
CA GLY A 251 1.94 -17.96 -12.34
C GLY A 251 2.16 -19.40 -12.83
N PRO A 252 1.25 -20.33 -12.54
CA PRO A 252 -0.01 -20.09 -11.81
C PRO A 252 0.21 -19.73 -10.34
N TYR A 253 -0.47 -18.70 -9.87
CA TYR A 253 -0.52 -18.37 -8.45
C TYR A 253 -1.49 -19.32 -7.73
N VAL A 254 -1.01 -19.93 -6.64
CA VAL A 254 -1.78 -20.92 -5.89
C VAL A 254 -1.78 -20.59 -4.38
N ASN A 255 -2.78 -21.10 -3.68
CA ASN A 255 -2.82 -21.08 -2.22
C ASN A 255 -1.96 -22.20 -1.60
N LYS A 256 -1.90 -22.31 -0.27
CA LYS A 256 -1.13 -23.35 0.44
C LYS A 256 -1.55 -24.78 0.09
N ALA A 257 -2.80 -24.99 -0.31
CA ALA A 257 -3.32 -26.29 -0.76
C ALA A 257 -3.05 -26.59 -2.23
N GLY A 258 -2.40 -25.65 -2.99
CA GLY A 258 -2.14 -25.81 -4.42
C GLY A 258 -3.32 -25.45 -5.32
N ALA A 259 -4.40 -24.87 -4.78
CA ALA A 259 -5.55 -24.43 -5.56
C ALA A 259 -5.31 -23.05 -6.17
N SER A 260 -5.70 -22.88 -7.46
CA SER A 260 -5.33 -21.71 -8.27
C SER A 260 -6.14 -20.45 -7.93
N MET A 261 -5.47 -19.30 -7.98
CA MET A 261 -6.13 -17.97 -7.97
C MET A 261 -6.94 -17.72 -9.24
N LEU A 262 -6.69 -18.41 -10.34
CA LEU A 262 -7.57 -18.38 -11.52
C LEU A 262 -9.00 -18.86 -11.20
N ASP A 263 -9.11 -19.76 -10.22
CA ASP A 263 -10.37 -20.31 -9.70
C ASP A 263 -10.83 -19.62 -8.41
N ASN A 264 -10.30 -18.41 -8.12
CA ASN A 264 -10.58 -17.60 -6.94
C ASN A 264 -10.16 -18.24 -5.60
N ASN A 265 -9.15 -19.12 -5.58
CA ASN A 265 -8.57 -19.66 -4.36
C ASN A 265 -7.38 -18.81 -3.91
N HIS A 266 -7.23 -18.59 -2.61
CA HIS A 266 -6.20 -17.74 -2.03
C HIS A 266 -5.95 -18.08 -0.55
N GLU A 267 -4.93 -17.46 0.06
CA GLU A 267 -4.76 -17.37 1.52
C GLU A 267 -5.20 -15.99 1.99
N ILE A 268 -5.83 -15.91 3.15
CA ILE A 268 -6.14 -14.63 3.81
C ILE A 268 -4.86 -14.11 4.49
N LEU A 269 -4.49 -12.87 4.19
CA LEU A 269 -3.36 -12.19 4.83
C LEU A 269 -3.81 -11.17 5.88
N ILE A 270 -4.76 -10.29 5.54
CA ILE A 270 -5.28 -9.26 6.45
C ILE A 270 -6.80 -9.21 6.35
N ALA A 271 -7.48 -9.66 7.37
CA ALA A 271 -8.92 -9.57 7.50
C ALA A 271 -9.36 -8.41 8.40
N GLY A 272 -10.60 -7.97 8.26
CA GLY A 272 -11.21 -7.00 9.16
C GLY A 272 -11.31 -7.50 10.61
N SER A 273 -11.40 -6.56 11.54
CA SER A 273 -11.58 -6.83 12.96
C SER A 273 -12.73 -5.97 13.52
N ASP A 274 -12.97 -6.01 14.84
CA ASP A 274 -13.91 -5.10 15.49
C ASP A 274 -13.45 -3.64 15.42
N ALA A 275 -12.14 -3.40 15.41
CA ALA A 275 -11.55 -2.06 15.35
C ALA A 275 -11.38 -1.51 13.94
N VAL A 276 -11.18 -2.40 12.93
CA VAL A 276 -10.86 -2.02 11.55
C VAL A 276 -11.74 -2.80 10.59
N LYS A 277 -12.34 -2.11 9.63
CA LYS A 277 -13.13 -2.69 8.54
C LYS A 277 -12.47 -2.44 7.19
N GLY A 278 -12.58 -3.40 6.30
CA GLY A 278 -12.11 -3.29 4.93
C GLY A 278 -10.59 -3.03 4.78
N PRO A 279 -9.69 -3.78 5.47
CA PRO A 279 -8.26 -3.65 5.24
C PRO A 279 -7.87 -4.26 3.90
N GLY A 280 -7.31 -3.46 2.99
CA GLY A 280 -6.97 -3.94 1.66
C GLY A 280 -6.19 -2.94 0.83
N HIS A 281 -5.98 -3.30 -0.44
CA HIS A 281 -5.22 -2.57 -1.44
C HIS A 281 -3.87 -2.11 -0.87
N ASN A 282 -3.01 -3.08 -0.61
CA ASN A 282 -1.71 -2.81 0.00
C ASN A 282 -0.72 -2.22 -1.00
N SER A 283 0.20 -1.43 -0.45
CA SER A 283 1.38 -0.94 -1.17
C SER A 283 2.39 -2.06 -1.44
N GLU A 284 3.49 -1.69 -2.09
CA GLU A 284 4.72 -2.47 -2.17
C GLU A 284 5.20 -2.82 -0.75
N ILE A 285 5.88 -3.96 -0.61
CA ILE A 285 6.55 -4.34 0.63
C ILE A 285 7.82 -3.52 0.79
N ILE A 286 7.97 -2.88 1.94
CA ILE A 286 9.14 -2.07 2.26
C ILE A 286 10.01 -2.84 3.23
N THR A 287 11.26 -3.11 2.86
CA THR A 287 12.25 -3.72 3.76
C THR A 287 13.05 -2.61 4.44
N ASP A 288 13.15 -2.66 5.76
CA ASP A 288 13.96 -1.72 6.54
C ASP A 288 15.46 -2.09 6.54
N ASP A 289 16.32 -1.23 7.11
CA ASP A 289 17.77 -1.42 7.11
C ASP A 289 18.25 -2.57 8.03
N GLU A 290 17.34 -3.18 8.80
CA GLU A 290 17.57 -4.38 9.61
C GLU A 290 17.03 -5.65 8.94
N GLY A 291 16.40 -5.51 7.77
CA GLY A 291 15.87 -6.61 6.98
C GLY A 291 14.47 -7.06 7.40
N HIS A 292 13.73 -6.21 8.12
CA HIS A 292 12.33 -6.46 8.45
C HIS A 292 11.44 -5.90 7.34
N ASP A 293 10.42 -6.66 6.97
CA ASP A 293 9.45 -6.26 5.95
C ASP A 293 8.22 -5.61 6.58
N TRP A 294 7.71 -4.58 5.89
CA TRP A 294 6.57 -3.77 6.29
C TRP A 294 5.57 -3.69 5.16
N ILE A 295 4.28 -3.79 5.52
CA ILE A 295 3.17 -3.65 4.58
C ILE A 295 2.30 -2.46 4.99
N LEU A 296 2.03 -1.56 4.03
CA LEU A 296 1.07 -0.47 4.21
C LEU A 296 -0.19 -0.78 3.40
N TYR A 297 -1.34 -0.42 3.93
CA TYR A 297 -2.64 -0.67 3.30
C TYR A 297 -3.68 0.30 3.85
N HIS A 298 -4.83 0.37 3.22
CA HIS A 298 -5.90 1.21 3.74
C HIS A 298 -6.97 0.41 4.50
N GLY A 299 -7.78 1.12 5.31
CA GLY A 299 -8.93 0.55 6.01
C GLY A 299 -9.73 1.60 6.75
N TYR A 300 -10.88 1.24 7.29
CA TYR A 300 -11.73 2.13 8.08
C TYR A 300 -11.59 1.85 9.57
N LEU A 301 -11.36 2.90 10.37
CA LEU A 301 -11.49 2.83 11.82
C LEU A 301 -12.97 2.81 12.22
N THR A 302 -13.41 1.80 12.97
CA THR A 302 -14.80 1.70 13.45
C THR A 302 -15.16 2.81 14.44
N THR A 303 -14.17 3.31 15.18
CA THR A 303 -14.33 4.42 16.13
C THR A 303 -14.40 5.80 15.47
N ASN A 304 -13.95 5.93 14.21
CA ASN A 304 -13.96 7.19 13.46
C ASN A 304 -14.08 6.98 11.95
N PRO A 305 -15.18 6.41 11.45
CA PRO A 305 -15.33 6.07 10.03
C PRO A 305 -15.40 7.29 9.10
N SER A 306 -15.71 8.47 9.63
CA SER A 306 -15.75 9.72 8.86
C SER A 306 -14.37 10.19 8.37
N ARG A 307 -13.28 9.58 8.84
CA ARG A 307 -11.92 9.83 8.33
C ARG A 307 -11.65 9.21 6.97
N GLY A 308 -12.56 8.38 6.47
CA GLY A 308 -12.36 7.63 5.24
C GLY A 308 -11.46 6.42 5.42
N ARG A 309 -10.79 6.00 4.36
CA ARG A 309 -9.84 4.89 4.33
C ARG A 309 -8.47 5.40 4.80
N VAL A 310 -8.16 5.23 6.07
CA VAL A 310 -6.90 5.71 6.67
C VAL A 310 -5.74 4.74 6.39
N LEU A 311 -4.49 5.23 6.51
CA LEU A 311 -3.29 4.45 6.20
C LEU A 311 -2.86 3.63 7.42
N PHE A 312 -2.85 2.32 7.27
CA PHE A 312 -2.32 1.35 8.23
C PHE A 312 -0.92 0.90 7.83
N MET A 313 -0.14 0.45 8.81
CA MET A 313 1.14 -0.21 8.62
C MET A 313 1.29 -1.33 9.64
N ASP A 314 1.77 -2.48 9.20
CA ASP A 314 2.10 -3.61 10.06
C ASP A 314 3.40 -4.29 9.60
N PRO A 315 4.17 -4.92 10.53
CA PRO A 315 5.28 -5.79 10.15
C PRO A 315 4.76 -7.03 9.42
N LEU A 316 5.43 -7.38 8.35
CA LEU A 316 5.16 -8.58 7.55
C LEU A 316 6.22 -9.64 7.88
N HIS A 317 5.79 -10.81 8.31
CA HIS A 317 6.67 -11.92 8.62
C HIS A 317 6.56 -13.01 7.57
N TRP A 318 7.66 -13.72 7.32
CA TRP A 318 7.67 -14.89 6.43
C TRP A 318 7.73 -16.16 7.28
N ILE A 319 6.65 -16.95 7.24
CA ILE A 319 6.50 -18.19 8.01
C ILE A 319 6.27 -19.34 7.04
N ASP A 320 7.16 -20.33 7.04
CA ASP A 320 7.12 -21.48 6.11
C ASP A 320 7.03 -21.04 4.63
N GLY A 321 7.72 -19.93 4.28
CA GLY A 321 7.72 -19.36 2.93
C GLY A 321 6.39 -18.72 2.53
N TRP A 322 5.60 -18.20 3.49
CA TRP A 322 4.38 -17.44 3.26
C TRP A 322 4.36 -16.14 4.08
N PRO A 323 3.88 -15.03 3.49
CA PRO A 323 3.71 -13.80 4.25
C PRO A 323 2.62 -13.97 5.31
N SER A 324 2.82 -13.38 6.46
CA SER A 324 1.93 -13.51 7.61
C SER A 324 1.91 -12.24 8.45
N LEU A 325 0.73 -11.83 8.91
CA LEU A 325 0.55 -10.85 9.97
C LEU A 325 0.06 -11.53 11.23
N LYS A 326 0.26 -10.89 12.38
CA LYS A 326 -0.26 -11.37 13.66
C LYS A 326 -1.79 -11.52 13.61
N GLU A 327 -2.28 -12.73 13.84
CA GLU A 327 -3.70 -13.09 13.79
C GLU A 327 -4.39 -12.77 12.44
N ALA A 328 -3.62 -12.54 11.36
CA ALA A 328 -4.10 -12.09 10.06
C ALA A 328 -5.04 -10.85 10.16
N LYS A 329 -4.69 -9.87 11.01
CA LYS A 329 -5.47 -8.66 11.29
C LYS A 329 -4.57 -7.46 11.53
N PRO A 330 -5.09 -6.22 11.35
CA PRO A 330 -4.40 -5.00 11.77
C PRO A 330 -4.04 -5.05 13.27
N CYS A 331 -2.77 -4.76 13.58
CA CYS A 331 -2.26 -4.84 14.96
C CYS A 331 -2.46 -3.50 15.69
N MET A 332 -3.52 -3.39 16.49
CA MET A 332 -3.94 -2.16 17.17
C MET A 332 -3.22 -1.90 18.51
N ILE A 333 -2.08 -2.56 18.76
CA ILE A 333 -1.23 -2.34 19.93
C ILE A 333 0.12 -1.77 19.51
N GLY A 334 0.90 -1.27 20.47
CA GLY A 334 2.23 -0.73 20.20
C GLY A 334 3.16 -1.75 19.54
N GLN A 335 3.78 -1.33 18.43
CA GLN A 335 4.73 -2.11 17.64
C GLN A 335 6.04 -1.33 17.54
N GLU A 336 7.17 -2.02 17.40
CA GLU A 336 8.45 -1.39 17.15
C GLU A 336 8.43 -0.64 15.80
N VAL A 337 9.12 0.50 15.73
CA VAL A 337 9.19 1.29 14.48
C VAL A 337 10.16 0.65 13.49
N PRO A 338 9.95 0.83 12.17
CA PRO A 338 10.95 0.50 11.16
C PRO A 338 12.27 1.24 11.40
N VAL A 339 13.39 0.63 11.05
CA VAL A 339 14.73 1.22 11.20
C VAL A 339 15.25 1.67 9.85
N PHE A 340 15.37 2.99 9.65
CA PHE A 340 15.99 3.58 8.46
C PHE A 340 17.14 4.50 8.88
N LYS A 341 18.31 4.33 8.25
CA LYS A 341 19.57 5.07 8.51
C LYS A 341 19.85 6.11 7.44
#